data_dad59cbb1eef4e6141c5c288b6f8087a
#
_entry.id   dad59cbb1eef4e6141c5c288b6f8087a
#
_cell.length_a   1.000
_cell.length_b   1.000
_cell.length_c   1.000
_cell.angle_alpha   90.00
_cell.angle_beta   90.00
_cell.angle_gamma   90.00
#
_symmetry.space_group_name_H-M   'P 1'
#
loop_
_entity.id
_entity.type
_entity.pdbx_description
1 polymer ?
#
loop_
_entity_poly.entity_id
_entity_poly.type
_entity_poly.pdbx_seq_one_letter_code
_entity_poly.pdbx_strand_id
1 'polypeptide(L)'
;HFGFVNMNIITLQPDNEHIIQQAAQLLVDAFREHWPDAWATFDEATKEVHEMLERERICRAAIDDAGNLLGIIGGIPQYDGHVWELHPLAVQPNMQGQGIGRALIEDFEAQVRSRGGLTITLGSDDEDNMTSLSNADLFENTWEKIQNIRNLKGHPFEFYQKLGYVITGVVPDANGIGKPDIMMSKRVK
;
A
#
# COMPACT_ATOMS: atom_id res chain seq x y z
N HIS A 1 18.86 5.98 -20.51
CA HIS A 1 19.42 6.08 -19.17
C HIS A 1 18.27 6.24 -18.19
N PHE A 2 17.81 5.14 -17.56
CA PHE A 2 16.97 5.22 -16.38
C PHE A 2 17.90 5.67 -15.24
N GLY A 3 17.87 6.97 -14.93
CA GLY A 3 18.58 7.49 -13.78
C GLY A 3 17.99 6.85 -12.52
N PHE A 4 18.83 6.20 -11.70
CA PHE A 4 18.41 5.78 -10.38
C PHE A 4 18.06 7.03 -9.58
N VAL A 5 16.84 7.05 -9.00
CA VAL A 5 16.45 8.12 -8.08
C VAL A 5 17.33 7.98 -6.83
N ASN A 6 18.06 9.02 -6.51
CA ASN A 6 18.87 9.05 -5.29
C ASN A 6 17.92 9.24 -4.11
N MET A 7 17.81 8.22 -3.24
CA MET A 7 16.93 8.25 -2.09
C MET A 7 17.51 7.51 -0.91
N ASN A 8 17.10 7.93 0.28
CA ASN A 8 17.29 7.21 1.53
C ASN A 8 15.95 6.79 2.08
N ILE A 9 15.86 5.58 2.62
CA ILE A 9 14.67 5.11 3.33
C ILE A 9 14.97 5.14 4.83
N ILE A 10 14.15 5.91 5.55
CA ILE A 10 14.30 6.15 6.99
C ILE A 10 13.05 5.76 7.76
N THR A 11 13.21 5.48 9.05
CA THR A 11 12.07 5.41 9.97
C THR A 11 11.55 6.83 10.20
N LEU A 12 10.26 7.05 9.92
CA LEU A 12 9.64 8.35 10.22
C LEU A 12 9.45 8.48 11.72
N GLN A 13 10.00 9.56 12.29
CA GLN A 13 9.89 9.85 13.71
C GLN A 13 8.69 10.76 14.00
N PRO A 14 8.04 10.62 15.19
CA PRO A 14 6.87 11.44 15.55
C PRO A 14 7.14 12.95 15.66
N ASP A 15 8.41 13.36 15.83
CA ASP A 15 8.83 14.75 15.90
C ASP A 15 9.23 15.36 14.55
N ASN A 16 9.22 14.58 13.49
CA ASN A 16 9.55 15.04 12.14
C ASN A 16 8.32 15.66 11.45
N GLU A 17 7.89 16.81 11.96
CA GLU A 17 6.68 17.50 11.50
C GLU A 17 6.72 17.83 10.00
N HIS A 18 7.89 18.19 9.48
CA HIS A 18 8.05 18.52 8.07
C HIS A 18 7.68 17.33 7.15
N ILE A 19 8.16 16.14 7.47
CA ILE A 19 7.84 14.94 6.67
C ILE A 19 6.41 14.46 6.95
N ILE A 20 5.92 14.60 8.17
CA ILE A 20 4.54 14.24 8.53
C ILE A 20 3.53 15.03 7.67
N GLN A 21 3.74 16.33 7.51
CA GLN A 21 2.88 17.16 6.66
C GLN A 21 2.97 16.77 5.18
N GLN A 22 4.17 16.49 4.68
CA GLN A 22 4.35 15.99 3.31
C GLN A 22 3.67 14.62 3.11
N ALA A 23 3.75 13.72 4.10
CA ALA A 23 3.11 12.41 4.05
C ALA A 23 1.58 12.54 4.01
N ALA A 24 0.99 13.42 4.81
CA ALA A 24 -0.44 13.67 4.78
C ALA A 24 -0.89 14.19 3.40
N GLN A 25 -0.18 15.15 2.83
CA GLN A 25 -0.50 15.67 1.50
C GLN A 25 -0.32 14.59 0.43
N LEU A 26 0.70 13.75 0.55
CA LEU A 26 0.94 12.63 -0.36
C LEU A 26 -0.23 11.63 -0.35
N LEU A 27 -0.77 11.28 0.82
CA LEU A 27 -1.93 10.38 0.90
C LEU A 27 -3.15 10.95 0.17
N VAL A 28 -3.42 12.24 0.36
CA VAL A 28 -4.51 12.91 -0.38
C VAL A 28 -4.28 12.83 -1.89
N ASP A 29 -3.10 13.20 -2.34
CA ASP A 29 -2.79 13.32 -3.77
C ASP A 29 -2.71 11.97 -4.48
N ALA A 30 -2.11 10.96 -3.83
CA ALA A 30 -1.89 9.64 -4.44
C ALA A 30 -3.19 8.83 -4.60
N PHE A 31 -4.19 9.05 -3.74
CA PHE A 31 -5.43 8.26 -3.75
C PHE A 31 -6.62 8.99 -4.38
N ARG A 32 -6.47 10.25 -4.75
CA ARG A 32 -7.58 11.10 -5.23
C ARG A 32 -8.27 10.54 -6.47
N GLU A 33 -7.55 9.99 -7.41
CA GLU A 33 -8.09 9.59 -8.72
C GLU A 33 -9.01 8.36 -8.63
N HIS A 34 -8.56 7.29 -7.96
CA HIS A 34 -9.26 6.01 -7.94
C HIS A 34 -9.89 5.65 -6.60
N TRP A 35 -9.49 6.34 -5.53
CA TRP A 35 -9.98 6.13 -4.15
C TRP A 35 -10.26 7.47 -3.46
N PRO A 36 -11.16 8.31 -4.01
CA PRO A 36 -11.34 9.69 -3.54
C PRO A 36 -11.86 9.79 -2.10
N ASP A 37 -12.48 8.74 -1.58
CA ASP A 37 -13.02 8.71 -0.22
C ASP A 37 -12.03 8.16 0.82
N ALA A 38 -10.86 7.67 0.41
CA ALA A 38 -9.90 7.06 1.34
C ALA A 38 -9.33 8.08 2.33
N TRP A 39 -8.73 9.16 1.83
CA TRP A 39 -8.25 10.31 2.62
C TRP A 39 -8.61 11.57 1.85
N ALA A 40 -9.88 11.93 1.93
CA ALA A 40 -10.45 13.01 1.14
C ALA A 40 -9.90 14.38 1.56
N THR A 41 -9.50 14.54 2.82
CA THR A 41 -9.00 15.79 3.38
C THR A 41 -7.61 15.64 3.99
N PHE A 42 -6.90 16.77 4.09
CA PHE A 42 -5.59 16.83 4.75
C PHE A 42 -5.68 16.41 6.24
N ASP A 43 -6.76 16.75 6.92
CA ASP A 43 -6.96 16.41 8.34
C ASP A 43 -7.13 14.90 8.53
N GLU A 44 -7.89 14.23 7.66
CA GLU A 44 -8.04 12.77 7.67
C GLU A 44 -6.71 12.08 7.39
N ALA A 45 -5.96 12.57 6.40
CA ALA A 45 -4.65 12.06 6.05
C ALA A 45 -3.63 12.28 7.18
N THR A 46 -3.66 13.42 7.84
CA THR A 46 -2.80 13.72 9.00
C THR A 46 -3.07 12.74 10.14
N LYS A 47 -4.33 12.45 10.41
CA LYS A 47 -4.71 11.44 11.41
C LYS A 47 -4.13 10.07 11.06
N GLU A 48 -4.25 9.63 9.81
CA GLU A 48 -3.68 8.37 9.34
C GLU A 48 -2.16 8.33 9.55
N VAL A 49 -1.44 9.41 9.20
CA VAL A 49 0.02 9.45 9.40
C VAL A 49 0.37 9.31 10.89
N HIS A 50 -0.37 9.96 11.79
CA HIS A 50 -0.16 9.79 13.23
C HIS A 50 -0.45 8.35 13.71
N GLU A 51 -1.45 7.69 13.16
CA GLU A 51 -1.71 6.28 13.44
C GLU A 51 -0.57 5.37 12.94
N MET A 52 0.02 5.69 11.77
CA MET A 52 1.19 4.98 11.24
C MET A 52 2.41 5.08 12.17
N LEU A 53 2.49 6.12 13.00
CA LEU A 53 3.60 6.38 13.93
C LEU A 53 3.40 5.72 15.29
N GLU A 54 2.32 4.99 15.52
CA GLU A 54 2.13 4.22 16.76
C GLU A 54 3.31 3.26 16.98
N ARG A 55 3.71 3.12 18.24
CA ARG A 55 4.94 2.44 18.64
C ARG A 55 5.12 1.03 18.06
N GLU A 56 4.02 0.27 17.97
CA GLU A 56 4.06 -1.11 17.50
C GLU A 56 4.11 -1.24 15.97
N ARG A 57 3.91 -0.14 15.25
CA ARG A 57 3.82 -0.12 13.79
C ARG A 57 5.17 0.15 13.13
N ILE A 58 5.26 -0.20 11.85
CA ILE A 58 6.35 0.19 10.97
C ILE A 58 5.89 1.41 10.15
N CYS A 59 6.72 2.45 10.10
CA CYS A 59 6.52 3.59 9.21
C CYS A 59 7.85 3.98 8.59
N ARG A 60 7.98 3.77 7.27
CA ARG A 60 9.21 4.05 6.52
C ARG A 60 8.96 5.08 5.45
N ALA A 61 9.86 6.03 5.31
CA ALA A 61 9.77 7.14 4.36
C ALA A 61 10.97 7.13 3.42
N ALA A 62 10.71 7.22 2.12
CA ALA A 62 11.74 7.44 1.10
C ALA A 62 11.91 8.95 0.88
N ILE A 63 13.12 9.43 1.07
CA ILE A 63 13.47 10.87 1.07
C ILE A 63 14.58 11.11 0.05
N ASP A 64 14.48 12.17 -0.73
CA ASP A 64 15.54 12.60 -1.64
C ASP A 64 16.68 13.35 -0.92
N ASP A 65 17.73 13.70 -1.66
CA ASP A 65 18.90 14.41 -1.10
C ASP A 65 18.56 15.81 -0.56
N ALA A 66 17.46 16.42 -1.02
CA ALA A 66 16.99 17.72 -0.54
C ALA A 66 16.06 17.59 0.70
N GLY A 67 15.79 16.39 1.18
CA GLY A 67 14.90 16.14 2.33
C GLY A 67 13.42 16.13 1.98
N ASN A 68 13.05 15.96 0.71
CA ASN A 68 11.66 15.87 0.28
C ASN A 68 11.18 14.42 0.28
N LEU A 69 9.93 14.22 0.68
CA LEU A 69 9.29 12.91 0.68
C LEU A 69 8.98 12.46 -0.76
N LEU A 70 9.45 11.27 -1.11
CA LEU A 70 9.18 10.61 -2.38
C LEU A 70 8.07 9.56 -2.26
N GLY A 71 7.98 8.92 -1.10
CA GLY A 71 7.00 7.89 -0.83
C GLY A 71 7.02 7.44 0.63
N ILE A 72 5.96 6.77 1.04
CA ILE A 72 5.79 6.28 2.42
C ILE A 72 5.14 4.90 2.41
N ILE A 73 5.51 4.07 3.38
CA ILE A 73 4.92 2.76 3.60
C ILE A 73 4.71 2.53 5.09
N GLY A 74 3.56 1.99 5.44
CA GLY A 74 3.20 1.61 6.80
C GLY A 74 2.94 0.13 6.97
N GLY A 75 3.10 -0.35 8.20
CA GLY A 75 2.82 -1.73 8.56
C GLY A 75 2.16 -1.85 9.91
N ILE A 76 1.19 -2.75 9.99
CA ILE A 76 0.40 -3.03 11.19
C ILE A 76 0.63 -4.48 11.60
N PRO A 77 1.11 -4.76 12.83
CA PRO A 77 1.28 -6.14 13.29
C PRO A 77 -0.08 -6.78 13.54
N GLN A 78 -0.21 -8.03 13.12
CA GLN A 78 -1.37 -8.88 13.33
C GLN A 78 -0.91 -10.27 13.79
N TYR A 79 -1.81 -11.05 14.41
CA TYR A 79 -1.52 -12.42 14.84
C TYR A 79 -0.20 -12.52 15.64
N ASP A 80 -0.07 -11.71 16.68
CA ASP A 80 1.12 -11.67 17.53
C ASP A 80 2.43 -11.39 16.78
N GLY A 81 2.35 -10.63 15.70
CA GLY A 81 3.50 -10.28 14.85
C GLY A 81 3.92 -11.34 13.83
N HIS A 82 3.17 -12.44 13.70
CA HIS A 82 3.41 -13.42 12.63
C HIS A 82 3.04 -12.88 11.25
N VAL A 83 2.01 -12.03 11.19
CA VAL A 83 1.54 -11.39 9.96
C VAL A 83 1.63 -9.88 10.13
N TRP A 84 2.06 -9.20 9.06
CA TRP A 84 2.08 -7.75 9.01
C TRP A 84 1.21 -7.28 7.86
N GLU A 85 0.27 -6.38 8.14
CA GLU A 85 -0.51 -5.72 7.09
C GLU A 85 0.28 -4.54 6.55
N LEU A 86 0.54 -4.53 5.25
CA LEU A 86 1.06 -3.38 4.53
C LEU A 86 -0.08 -2.39 4.33
N HIS A 87 0.00 -1.22 4.97
CA HIS A 87 -1.01 -0.18 4.90
C HIS A 87 -0.51 1.15 5.46
N PRO A 88 -0.55 2.23 4.70
CA PRO A 88 -0.68 2.30 3.24
C PRO A 88 0.68 2.27 2.53
N LEU A 89 0.67 2.21 1.22
CA LEU A 89 1.80 2.52 0.35
C LEU A 89 1.41 3.68 -0.56
N ALA A 90 2.19 4.74 -0.55
CA ALA A 90 1.98 5.87 -1.45
C ALA A 90 3.31 6.38 -1.99
N VAL A 91 3.35 6.69 -3.29
CA VAL A 91 4.48 7.29 -4.00
C VAL A 91 4.00 8.57 -4.66
N GLN A 92 4.84 9.62 -4.64
CA GLN A 92 4.51 10.89 -5.29
C GLN A 92 4.05 10.63 -6.73
N PRO A 93 2.88 11.15 -7.16
CA PRO A 93 2.31 10.86 -8.48
C PRO A 93 3.27 11.14 -9.64
N ASN A 94 4.06 12.21 -9.55
CA ASN A 94 5.05 12.57 -10.55
C ASN A 94 6.33 11.74 -10.51
N MET A 95 6.49 10.87 -9.52
CA MET A 95 7.67 10.03 -9.30
C MET A 95 7.36 8.53 -9.44
N GLN A 96 6.14 8.17 -9.83
CA GLN A 96 5.76 6.78 -10.07
C GLN A 96 6.51 6.21 -11.29
N GLY A 97 6.68 4.88 -11.31
CA GLY A 97 7.40 4.19 -12.38
C GLY A 97 8.93 4.30 -12.30
N GLN A 98 9.48 4.82 -11.21
CA GLN A 98 10.94 5.00 -11.01
C GLN A 98 11.54 4.04 -9.95
N GLY A 99 10.78 3.03 -9.52
CA GLY A 99 11.25 2.02 -8.58
C GLY A 99 11.12 2.39 -7.10
N ILE A 100 10.53 3.53 -6.75
CA ILE A 100 10.38 3.97 -5.35
C ILE A 100 9.46 3.04 -4.57
N GLY A 101 8.31 2.69 -5.13
CA GLY A 101 7.38 1.76 -4.51
C GLY A 101 7.99 0.38 -4.27
N ARG A 102 8.73 -0.13 -5.24
CA ARG A 102 9.47 -1.38 -5.10
C ARG A 102 10.49 -1.32 -3.97
N ALA A 103 11.30 -0.26 -3.92
CA ALA A 103 12.31 -0.08 -2.88
C ALA A 103 11.67 0.00 -1.47
N LEU A 104 10.56 0.70 -1.33
CA LEU A 104 9.80 0.78 -0.08
C LEU A 104 9.28 -0.59 0.36
N ILE A 105 8.75 -1.39 -0.57
CA ILE A 105 8.26 -2.74 -0.26
C ILE A 105 9.43 -3.64 0.15
N GLU A 106 10.54 -3.62 -0.56
CA GLU A 106 11.73 -4.44 -0.23
C GLU A 106 12.29 -4.07 1.15
N ASP A 107 12.36 -2.77 1.47
CA ASP A 107 12.75 -2.30 2.81
C ASP A 107 11.74 -2.75 3.88
N PHE A 108 10.45 -2.63 3.61
CA PHE A 108 9.39 -3.07 4.51
C PHE A 108 9.48 -4.58 4.78
N GLU A 109 9.69 -5.40 3.76
CA GLU A 109 9.89 -6.84 3.91
C GLU A 109 11.08 -7.16 4.81
N ALA A 110 12.19 -6.42 4.68
CA ALA A 110 13.35 -6.56 5.56
C ALA A 110 13.03 -6.18 7.01
N GLN A 111 12.24 -5.12 7.23
CA GLN A 111 11.76 -4.72 8.56
C GLN A 111 10.88 -5.80 9.19
N VAL A 112 9.98 -6.37 8.44
CA VAL A 112 9.10 -7.46 8.91
C VAL A 112 9.91 -8.71 9.27
N ARG A 113 10.85 -9.11 8.42
CA ARG A 113 11.76 -10.25 8.72
C ARG A 113 12.55 -10.02 10.01
N SER A 114 13.10 -8.83 10.19
CA SER A 114 13.91 -8.50 11.38
C SER A 114 13.11 -8.56 12.69
N ARG A 115 11.78 -8.45 12.61
CA ARG A 115 10.85 -8.56 13.74
C ARG A 115 10.27 -9.97 13.91
N GLY A 116 10.72 -10.94 13.13
CA GLY A 116 10.23 -12.32 13.18
C GLY A 116 8.91 -12.55 12.47
N GLY A 117 8.44 -11.60 11.66
CA GLY A 117 7.26 -11.77 10.83
C GLY A 117 7.44 -12.84 9.75
N LEU A 118 6.38 -13.55 9.44
CA LEU A 118 6.39 -14.68 8.50
C LEU A 118 5.74 -14.32 7.17
N THR A 119 4.71 -13.48 7.22
CA THR A 119 3.83 -13.15 6.09
C THR A 119 3.48 -11.68 6.11
N ILE A 120 3.48 -11.06 4.93
CA ILE A 120 2.87 -9.76 4.71
C ILE A 120 1.55 -9.97 3.99
N THR A 121 0.51 -9.28 4.44
CA THR A 121 -0.79 -9.21 3.78
C THR A 121 -1.12 -7.78 3.42
N LEU A 122 -1.99 -7.60 2.44
CA LEU A 122 -2.55 -6.30 2.07
C LEU A 122 -3.92 -6.46 1.45
N GLY A 123 -4.73 -5.42 1.55
CA GLY A 123 -5.96 -5.28 0.78
C GLY A 123 -5.76 -4.21 -0.29
N SER A 124 -6.06 -4.53 -1.52
CA SER A 124 -6.00 -3.60 -2.64
C SER A 124 -7.41 -3.42 -3.21
N ASP A 125 -8.07 -2.36 -2.76
CA ASP A 125 -9.48 -2.08 -3.09
C ASP A 125 -9.69 -1.80 -4.57
N ASP A 126 -10.81 -2.27 -5.11
CA ASP A 126 -11.29 -1.88 -6.44
C ASP A 126 -12.60 -1.11 -6.30
N GLU A 127 -12.50 0.21 -6.24
CA GLU A 127 -13.63 1.13 -6.09
C GLU A 127 -13.99 1.87 -7.38
N ASP A 128 -13.25 1.63 -8.48
CA ASP A 128 -13.37 2.38 -9.74
C ASP A 128 -13.37 1.48 -10.98
N ASN A 129 -14.00 0.31 -10.88
CA ASN A 129 -14.11 -0.63 -11.99
C ASN A 129 -12.76 -0.94 -12.69
N MET A 130 -11.72 -1.14 -11.88
CA MET A 130 -10.35 -1.32 -12.38
C MET A 130 -10.03 -2.76 -12.76
N THR A 131 -10.82 -3.72 -12.27
CA THR A 131 -10.61 -5.16 -12.52
C THR A 131 -11.89 -5.86 -12.94
N SER A 132 -11.74 -7.08 -13.46
CA SER A 132 -12.88 -7.95 -13.78
C SER A 132 -13.66 -8.46 -12.57
N LEU A 133 -13.15 -8.25 -11.35
CA LEU A 133 -13.86 -8.60 -10.09
C LEU A 133 -14.86 -7.52 -9.69
N SER A 134 -14.71 -6.31 -10.20
CA SER A 134 -15.65 -5.22 -9.96
C SER A 134 -17.02 -5.53 -10.55
N ASN A 135 -18.09 -5.30 -9.79
CA ASN A 135 -19.49 -5.60 -10.16
C ASN A 135 -19.77 -7.08 -10.50
N ALA A 136 -18.89 -8.00 -10.16
CA ALA A 136 -19.12 -9.44 -10.27
C ALA A 136 -19.76 -9.98 -8.99
N ASP A 137 -20.57 -11.02 -9.13
CA ASP A 137 -21.03 -11.78 -7.96
C ASP A 137 -19.88 -12.66 -7.45
N LEU A 138 -19.21 -12.22 -6.39
CA LEU A 138 -18.04 -12.88 -5.83
C LEU A 138 -18.39 -13.96 -4.79
N PHE A 139 -19.68 -14.20 -4.54
CA PHE A 139 -20.13 -15.33 -3.72
C PHE A 139 -20.31 -16.60 -4.54
N GLU A 140 -20.36 -16.49 -5.87
CA GLU A 140 -20.47 -17.62 -6.78
C GLU A 140 -19.19 -17.78 -7.62
N ASN A 141 -18.67 -19.01 -7.69
CA ASN A 141 -17.46 -19.34 -8.44
C ASN A 141 -16.28 -18.42 -8.11
N THR A 142 -16.09 -18.11 -6.83
CA THR A 142 -15.17 -17.11 -6.32
C THR A 142 -13.75 -17.33 -6.82
N TRP A 143 -13.23 -18.53 -6.65
CA TRP A 143 -11.84 -18.88 -6.99
C TRP A 143 -11.59 -18.88 -8.50
N GLU A 144 -12.56 -19.31 -9.30
CA GLU A 144 -12.47 -19.24 -10.75
C GLU A 144 -12.39 -17.78 -11.23
N LYS A 145 -13.20 -16.89 -10.65
CA LYS A 145 -13.15 -15.46 -10.95
C LYS A 145 -11.82 -14.83 -10.55
N ILE A 146 -11.29 -15.18 -9.38
CA ILE A 146 -9.96 -14.73 -8.95
C ILE A 146 -8.87 -15.23 -9.89
N GLN A 147 -8.90 -16.51 -10.26
CA GLN A 147 -7.93 -17.13 -11.16
C GLN A 147 -7.91 -16.46 -12.54
N ASN A 148 -9.06 -16.02 -13.02
CA ASN A 148 -9.23 -15.39 -14.32
C ASN A 148 -9.30 -13.85 -14.24
N ILE A 149 -8.80 -13.25 -13.17
CA ILE A 149 -8.80 -11.80 -12.99
C ILE A 149 -8.10 -11.09 -14.15
N ARG A 150 -8.73 -10.02 -14.62
CA ARG A 150 -8.16 -9.13 -15.64
C ARG A 150 -8.00 -7.73 -15.07
N ASN A 151 -6.88 -7.10 -15.39
CA ASN A 151 -6.64 -5.70 -15.08
C ASN A 151 -7.16 -4.82 -16.21
N LEU A 152 -8.12 -3.96 -15.91
CA LEU A 152 -8.81 -3.14 -16.91
C LEU A 152 -8.29 -1.70 -16.96
N LYS A 153 -7.79 -1.19 -15.83
CA LYS A 153 -7.39 0.22 -15.69
C LYS A 153 -6.11 0.42 -14.86
N GLY A 154 -5.16 -0.50 -14.94
CA GLY A 154 -3.91 -0.36 -14.19
C GLY A 154 -4.07 -0.50 -12.68
N HIS A 155 -4.94 -1.40 -12.21
CA HIS A 155 -5.09 -1.70 -10.79
C HIS A 155 -3.77 -2.21 -10.19
N PRO A 156 -3.42 -1.83 -8.95
CA PRO A 156 -2.14 -2.17 -8.32
C PRO A 156 -1.86 -3.66 -8.11
N PHE A 157 -2.85 -4.56 -8.22
CA PHE A 157 -2.62 -5.97 -7.93
C PHE A 157 -1.50 -6.58 -8.78
N GLU A 158 -1.35 -6.17 -10.05
CA GLU A 158 -0.26 -6.67 -10.91
C GLU A 158 1.11 -6.18 -10.45
N PHE A 159 1.20 -4.94 -9.94
CA PHE A 159 2.42 -4.42 -9.35
C PHE A 159 2.87 -5.31 -8.19
N TYR A 160 1.95 -5.67 -7.30
CA TYR A 160 2.25 -6.57 -6.19
C TYR A 160 2.58 -7.98 -6.65
N GLN A 161 1.90 -8.49 -7.67
CA GLN A 161 2.24 -9.81 -8.25
C GLN A 161 3.67 -9.86 -8.77
N LYS A 162 4.14 -8.81 -9.42
CA LYS A 162 5.54 -8.70 -9.89
C LYS A 162 6.57 -8.73 -8.74
N LEU A 163 6.16 -8.38 -7.54
CA LEU A 163 6.99 -8.42 -6.34
C LEU A 163 6.83 -9.71 -5.54
N GLY A 164 6.09 -10.69 -6.07
CA GLY A 164 5.92 -12.01 -5.46
C GLY A 164 4.72 -12.16 -4.54
N TYR A 165 3.83 -11.18 -4.48
CA TYR A 165 2.55 -11.31 -3.77
C TYR A 165 1.57 -12.11 -4.61
N VAL A 166 0.76 -12.93 -3.96
CA VAL A 166 -0.30 -13.69 -4.61
C VAL A 166 -1.67 -13.28 -4.05
N ILE A 167 -2.70 -13.38 -4.87
CA ILE A 167 -4.08 -13.14 -4.39
C ILE A 167 -4.47 -14.32 -3.51
N THR A 168 -4.78 -14.04 -2.24
CA THR A 168 -5.18 -15.03 -1.24
C THR A 168 -6.66 -15.02 -0.94
N GLY A 169 -7.39 -14.07 -1.49
CA GLY A 169 -8.83 -13.99 -1.33
C GLY A 169 -9.39 -12.65 -1.79
N VAL A 170 -10.65 -12.46 -1.51
CA VAL A 170 -11.38 -11.23 -1.80
C VAL A 170 -12.44 -11.02 -0.72
N VAL A 171 -12.68 -9.77 -0.35
CA VAL A 171 -13.83 -9.40 0.48
C VAL A 171 -14.87 -8.76 -0.46
N PRO A 172 -15.96 -9.48 -0.78
CA PRO A 172 -17.01 -8.92 -1.64
C PRO A 172 -17.65 -7.69 -1.01
N ASP A 173 -17.98 -6.72 -1.84
CA ASP A 173 -18.73 -5.53 -1.44
C ASP A 173 -18.11 -4.72 -0.28
N ALA A 174 -16.82 -4.86 -0.07
CA ALA A 174 -16.10 -4.23 1.05
C ALA A 174 -16.27 -2.71 1.10
N ASN A 175 -16.34 -2.07 -0.05
CA ASN A 175 -16.45 -0.61 -0.20
C ASN A 175 -17.78 -0.18 -0.83
N GLY A 176 -18.78 -1.03 -0.75
CA GLY A 176 -20.08 -0.87 -1.37
C GLY A 176 -20.34 -1.95 -2.42
N ILE A 177 -21.58 -2.06 -2.89
CA ILE A 177 -22.00 -3.10 -3.84
C ILE A 177 -21.09 -3.09 -5.08
N GLY A 178 -20.49 -4.23 -5.39
CA GLY A 178 -19.61 -4.40 -6.53
C GLY A 178 -18.22 -3.79 -6.39
N LYS A 179 -17.85 -3.36 -5.18
CA LYS A 179 -16.54 -2.75 -4.88
C LYS A 179 -15.73 -3.61 -3.90
N PRO A 180 -15.07 -4.67 -4.39
CA PRO A 180 -14.38 -5.62 -3.54
C PRO A 180 -13.06 -5.08 -3.01
N ASP A 181 -12.57 -5.69 -1.92
CA ASP A 181 -11.19 -5.61 -1.48
C ASP A 181 -10.45 -6.88 -1.91
N ILE A 182 -9.39 -6.72 -2.69
CA ILE A 182 -8.58 -7.83 -3.21
C ILE A 182 -7.44 -8.08 -2.22
N MET A 183 -7.49 -9.23 -1.54
CA MET A 183 -6.51 -9.60 -0.53
C MET A 183 -5.30 -10.28 -1.17
N MET A 184 -4.12 -9.81 -0.83
CA MET A 184 -2.86 -10.37 -1.34
C MET A 184 -1.91 -10.66 -0.19
N SER A 185 -1.03 -11.65 -0.38
CA SER A 185 -0.07 -12.05 0.66
C SER A 185 1.24 -12.53 0.06
N LYS A 186 2.32 -12.38 0.84
CA LYS A 186 3.65 -12.89 0.50
C LYS A 186 4.32 -13.45 1.74
N ARG A 187 4.93 -14.63 1.61
CA ARG A 187 5.83 -15.16 2.64
C ARG A 187 7.15 -14.41 2.57
N VAL A 188 7.64 -13.94 3.72
CA VAL A 188 8.88 -13.15 3.81
C VAL A 188 9.98 -13.82 4.64
N LYS A 189 9.69 -14.97 5.21
CA LYS A 189 10.67 -15.78 5.94
C LYS A 189 11.53 -16.59 4.98
#